data_0cb27390e50b636f054ceb972a16fe9b
#
_entry.id   0cb27390e50b636f054ceb972a16fe9b
#
_cell.length_a   1.000
_cell.length_b   1.000
_cell.length_c   1.000
_cell.angle_alpha   90.00
_cell.angle_beta   90.00
_cell.angle_gamma   90.00
#
_symmetry.space_group_name_H-M   'P 1'
#
loop_
_entity.id
_entity.type
_entity.pdbx_description
1 polymer ?
#
loop_
_entity_poly.entity_id
_entity_poly.type
_entity_poly.pdbx_seq_one_letter_code
_entity_poly.pdbx_strand_id
1 'polypeptide(L)'
;VFGDGGKFRPDATMTRAEVCALLAQALDLYSTANGYFTDVAKGSWYAPSVNAMAAIGLVSGVGGGKFDPNATMTQEEFITVLGRLVEFVNLDAREFLDKNPLAILQPLPKYKSFSHWAIRSAELLTNSVFDENGDAVNMYCMSLEDIEPQVPVLREQAAAALYNALCTTGVLKY
;
A
#
# COMPACT_ATOMS: atom_id res chain seq x y z
N VAL A 1 4.85 -0.28 -14.37
CA VAL A 1 3.86 -1.38 -14.32
C VAL A 1 3.92 -2.12 -15.63
N PHE A 2 4.45 -3.35 -15.62
CA PHE A 2 4.48 -4.18 -16.82
C PHE A 2 3.07 -4.73 -17.08
N GLY A 3 2.52 -4.45 -18.26
CA GLY A 3 1.26 -5.02 -18.70
C GLY A 3 1.46 -6.45 -19.21
N ASP A 4 0.36 -7.20 -19.34
CA ASP A 4 0.32 -8.49 -20.02
C ASP A 4 0.14 -8.27 -21.51
N GLY A 5 1.11 -8.75 -22.32
CA GLY A 5 1.10 -8.54 -23.78
C GLY A 5 1.10 -7.08 -24.20
N GLY A 6 1.73 -6.18 -23.44
CA GLY A 6 1.79 -4.74 -23.72
C GLY A 6 0.53 -3.94 -23.40
N LYS A 7 -0.47 -4.55 -22.73
CA LYS A 7 -1.72 -3.90 -22.30
C LYS A 7 -1.73 -3.64 -20.80
N PHE A 8 -2.17 -2.47 -20.38
CA PHE A 8 -2.22 -2.09 -18.97
C PHE A 8 -3.34 -2.79 -18.18
N ARG A 9 -4.52 -3.00 -18.81
CA ARG A 9 -5.74 -3.56 -18.20
C ARG A 9 -6.12 -2.86 -16.89
N PRO A 10 -6.62 -1.62 -16.93
CA PRO A 10 -6.87 -0.80 -15.74
C PRO A 10 -7.85 -1.44 -14.75
N ASP A 11 -8.87 -2.10 -15.27
CA ASP A 11 -9.97 -2.77 -14.56
C ASP A 11 -9.63 -4.16 -14.00
N ALA A 12 -8.41 -4.67 -14.25
CA ALA A 12 -8.00 -5.95 -13.69
C ALA A 12 -7.65 -5.80 -12.20
N THR A 13 -8.04 -6.80 -11.39
CA THR A 13 -7.63 -6.92 -10.00
C THR A 13 -6.14 -7.25 -9.90
N MET A 14 -5.53 -6.97 -8.75
CA MET A 14 -4.11 -7.26 -8.49
C MET A 14 -3.95 -8.34 -7.43
N THR A 15 -2.98 -9.23 -7.65
CA THR A 15 -2.56 -10.18 -6.64
C THR A 15 -1.62 -9.54 -5.63
N ARG A 16 -1.45 -10.16 -4.47
CA ARG A 16 -0.52 -9.71 -3.42
C ARG A 16 0.92 -9.63 -3.95
N ALA A 17 1.34 -10.58 -4.78
CA ALA A 17 2.65 -10.55 -5.43
C ALA A 17 2.81 -9.40 -6.41
N GLU A 18 1.78 -9.10 -7.22
CA GLU A 18 1.80 -7.99 -8.17
C GLU A 18 1.87 -6.63 -7.48
N VAL A 19 1.15 -6.46 -6.38
CA VAL A 19 1.24 -5.24 -5.55
C VAL A 19 2.63 -5.08 -4.96
N CYS A 20 3.22 -6.13 -4.37
CA CYS A 20 4.59 -6.07 -3.87
C CYS A 20 5.59 -5.70 -4.97
N ALA A 21 5.45 -6.28 -6.16
CA ALA A 21 6.34 -5.95 -7.27
C ALA A 21 6.17 -4.51 -7.74
N LEU A 22 4.94 -3.98 -7.78
CA LEU A 22 4.66 -2.59 -8.13
C LEU A 22 5.33 -1.62 -7.15
N LEU A 23 5.10 -1.81 -5.85
CA LEU A 23 5.60 -0.91 -4.82
C LEU A 23 7.13 -1.02 -4.66
N ALA A 24 7.67 -2.23 -4.65
CA ALA A 24 9.11 -2.46 -4.56
C ALA A 24 9.86 -1.87 -5.76
N GLN A 25 9.31 -2.00 -6.97
CA GLN A 25 9.91 -1.42 -8.17
C GLN A 25 9.92 0.12 -8.13
N ALA A 26 8.87 0.74 -7.60
CA ALA A 26 8.79 2.19 -7.50
C ALA A 26 9.86 2.80 -6.57
N LEU A 27 10.32 2.02 -5.58
CA LEU A 27 11.34 2.42 -4.60
C LEU A 27 12.71 1.74 -4.83
N ASP A 28 12.88 0.99 -5.91
CA ASP A 28 14.09 0.19 -6.20
C ASP A 28 14.46 -0.78 -5.08
N LEU A 29 13.44 -1.40 -4.46
CA LEU A 29 13.61 -2.31 -3.33
C LEU A 29 13.67 -3.76 -3.80
N TYR A 30 14.82 -4.39 -3.64
CA TYR A 30 15.02 -5.81 -3.97
C TYR A 30 15.87 -6.50 -2.91
N SER A 31 15.56 -7.76 -2.64
CA SER A 31 16.34 -8.58 -1.70
C SER A 31 16.61 -9.96 -2.26
N THR A 32 17.84 -10.43 -2.09
CA THR A 32 18.23 -11.81 -2.35
C THR A 32 17.99 -12.74 -1.15
N ALA A 33 17.58 -12.18 0.00
CA ALA A 33 17.20 -12.96 1.17
C ALA A 33 15.99 -13.86 0.86
N ASN A 34 15.88 -14.96 1.59
CA ASN A 34 14.80 -15.93 1.43
C ASN A 34 14.31 -16.40 2.79
N GLY A 35 13.17 -17.08 2.81
CA GLY A 35 12.69 -17.77 4.01
C GLY A 35 11.80 -16.94 4.92
N TYR A 36 11.36 -15.75 4.49
CA TYR A 36 10.32 -15.02 5.21
C TYR A 36 8.98 -15.77 5.18
N PHE A 37 8.68 -16.43 4.04
CA PHE A 37 7.43 -17.15 3.84
C PHE A 37 7.68 -18.50 3.17
N THR A 38 6.93 -19.51 3.60
CA THR A 38 7.10 -20.90 3.13
C THR A 38 6.57 -21.13 1.71
N ASP A 39 5.68 -20.26 1.23
CA ASP A 39 5.04 -20.33 -0.09
C ASP A 39 5.62 -19.31 -1.10
N VAL A 40 6.70 -18.63 -0.74
CA VAL A 40 7.45 -17.73 -1.62
C VAL A 40 8.72 -18.47 -2.06
N ALA A 41 8.62 -19.19 -3.20
CA ALA A 41 9.74 -19.93 -3.74
C ALA A 41 10.88 -19.01 -4.22
N LYS A 42 12.13 -19.36 -3.92
CA LYS A 42 13.33 -18.57 -4.23
C LYS A 42 13.45 -18.12 -5.69
N GLY A 43 12.95 -18.92 -6.64
CA GLY A 43 13.01 -18.63 -8.08
C GLY A 43 11.80 -17.90 -8.63
N SER A 44 10.81 -17.53 -7.79
CA SER A 44 9.63 -16.82 -8.22
C SER A 44 9.98 -15.37 -8.62
N TRP A 45 9.37 -14.88 -9.68
CA TRP A 45 9.60 -13.52 -10.19
C TRP A 45 9.33 -12.43 -9.16
N TYR A 46 8.44 -12.69 -8.21
CA TYR A 46 8.06 -11.76 -7.14
C TYR A 46 8.89 -11.92 -5.86
N ALA A 47 9.66 -13.00 -5.73
CA ALA A 47 10.38 -13.28 -4.48
C ALA A 47 11.33 -12.15 -4.03
N PRO A 48 12.11 -11.52 -4.91
CA PRO A 48 12.97 -10.40 -4.52
C PRO A 48 12.20 -9.23 -3.92
N SER A 49 11.05 -8.88 -4.51
CA SER A 49 10.19 -7.78 -4.04
C SER A 49 9.48 -8.12 -2.74
N VAL A 50 8.86 -9.30 -2.64
CA VAL A 50 8.16 -9.74 -1.43
C VAL A 50 9.12 -9.82 -0.24
N ASN A 51 10.31 -10.41 -0.44
CA ASN A 51 11.30 -10.53 0.63
C ASN A 51 11.88 -9.17 1.06
N ALA A 52 12.09 -8.23 0.12
CA ALA A 52 12.51 -6.88 0.46
C ALA A 52 11.48 -6.15 1.31
N MET A 53 10.22 -6.19 0.90
CA MET A 53 9.14 -5.53 1.62
C MET A 53 8.84 -6.17 2.98
N ALA A 54 9.00 -7.49 3.09
CA ALA A 54 8.88 -8.21 4.37
C ALA A 54 10.03 -7.84 5.33
N ALA A 55 11.26 -7.72 4.82
CA ALA A 55 12.44 -7.38 5.62
C ALA A 55 12.33 -6.03 6.32
N ILE A 56 11.66 -5.06 5.69
CA ILE A 56 11.45 -3.71 6.25
C ILE A 56 10.04 -3.52 6.85
N GLY A 57 9.25 -4.60 6.97
CA GLY A 57 7.96 -4.61 7.65
C GLY A 57 6.79 -3.97 6.88
N LEU A 58 6.95 -3.70 5.58
CA LEU A 58 5.86 -3.14 4.77
C LEU A 58 4.74 -4.14 4.52
N VAL A 59 5.09 -5.42 4.36
CA VAL A 59 4.10 -6.50 4.20
C VAL A 59 4.24 -7.56 5.29
N SER A 60 3.12 -8.20 5.58
CA SER A 60 3.02 -9.32 6.50
C SER A 60 2.40 -10.53 5.81
N GLY A 61 2.63 -11.72 6.36
CA GLY A 61 1.97 -12.93 5.92
C GLY A 61 0.51 -13.01 6.37
N VAL A 62 -0.19 -13.98 5.79
CA VAL A 62 -1.60 -14.29 6.11
C VAL A 62 -1.76 -15.26 7.28
N GLY A 63 -0.66 -15.63 7.93
CA GLY A 63 -0.61 -16.61 9.01
C GLY A 63 0.06 -17.92 8.57
N GLY A 64 0.43 -18.76 9.56
CA GLY A 64 1.09 -20.05 9.31
C GLY A 64 2.39 -19.97 8.52
N GLY A 65 3.09 -18.83 8.55
CA GLY A 65 4.32 -18.59 7.78
C GLY A 65 4.10 -18.46 6.27
N LYS A 66 2.89 -18.14 5.82
CA LYS A 66 2.52 -17.98 4.41
C LYS A 66 2.29 -16.52 4.04
N PHE A 67 2.60 -16.17 2.79
CA PHE A 67 2.34 -14.87 2.18
C PHE A 67 1.08 -14.85 1.32
N ASP A 68 0.75 -15.98 0.71
CA ASP A 68 -0.32 -16.18 -0.28
C ASP A 68 -0.17 -15.25 -1.52
N PRO A 69 0.90 -15.43 -2.31
CA PRO A 69 1.28 -14.50 -3.37
C PRO A 69 0.24 -14.37 -4.48
N ASN A 70 -0.56 -15.41 -4.70
CA ASN A 70 -1.57 -15.46 -5.78
C ASN A 70 -2.96 -15.00 -5.34
N ALA A 71 -3.19 -14.80 -4.05
CA ALA A 71 -4.45 -14.24 -3.57
C ALA A 71 -4.62 -12.82 -4.08
N THR A 72 -5.85 -12.46 -4.42
CA THR A 72 -6.20 -11.08 -4.78
C THR A 72 -6.12 -10.19 -3.55
N MET A 73 -5.49 -9.03 -3.67
CA MET A 73 -5.37 -8.06 -2.58
C MET A 73 -6.63 -7.19 -2.50
N THR A 74 -7.19 -7.05 -1.30
CA THR A 74 -8.32 -6.14 -1.06
C THR A 74 -7.86 -4.67 -1.00
N GLN A 75 -8.82 -3.74 -1.10
CA GLN A 75 -8.52 -2.31 -1.00
C GLN A 75 -7.93 -1.94 0.38
N GLU A 76 -8.46 -2.49 1.48
CA GLU A 76 -7.90 -2.20 2.81
C GLU A 76 -6.50 -2.80 3.02
N GLU A 77 -6.20 -3.95 2.44
CA GLU A 77 -4.86 -4.53 2.46
C GLU A 77 -3.88 -3.65 1.65
N PHE A 78 -4.29 -3.20 0.47
CA PHE A 78 -3.48 -2.29 -0.35
C PHE A 78 -3.25 -0.95 0.35
N ILE A 79 -4.31 -0.33 0.90
CA ILE A 79 -4.24 0.90 1.71
C ILE A 79 -3.24 0.73 2.85
N THR A 80 -3.27 -0.41 3.54
CA THR A 80 -2.35 -0.67 4.65
C THR A 80 -0.90 -0.75 4.20
N VAL A 81 -0.62 -1.43 3.11
CA VAL A 81 0.74 -1.53 2.58
C VAL A 81 1.23 -0.18 2.06
N LEU A 82 0.38 0.55 1.34
CA LEU A 82 0.72 1.90 0.82
C LEU A 82 0.92 2.91 1.96
N GLY A 83 0.08 2.87 2.99
CA GLY A 83 0.24 3.74 4.17
C GLY A 83 1.55 3.48 4.92
N ARG A 84 1.91 2.22 5.13
CA ARG A 84 3.21 1.84 5.71
C ARG A 84 4.38 2.31 4.83
N LEU A 85 4.24 2.24 3.51
CA LEU A 85 5.24 2.75 2.58
C LEU A 85 5.39 4.26 2.73
N VAL A 86 4.30 5.01 2.82
CA VAL A 86 4.33 6.46 3.07
C VAL A 86 5.01 6.78 4.41
N GLU A 87 4.67 6.07 5.48
CA GLU A 87 5.34 6.23 6.78
C GLU A 87 6.85 5.89 6.71
N PHE A 88 7.22 4.94 5.87
CA PHE A 88 8.63 4.54 5.68
C PHE A 88 9.46 5.61 4.94
N VAL A 89 8.89 6.25 3.93
CA VAL A 89 9.60 7.24 3.11
C VAL A 89 9.46 8.67 3.62
N ASN A 90 8.48 8.94 4.51
CA ASN A 90 8.18 10.27 5.03
C ASN A 90 8.04 10.24 6.55
N LEU A 91 9.07 10.73 7.25
CA LEU A 91 9.09 10.78 8.71
C LEU A 91 8.05 11.74 9.30
N ASP A 92 7.70 12.82 8.59
CA ASP A 92 6.71 13.79 9.06
C ASP A 92 5.30 13.17 9.08
N ALA A 93 4.97 12.33 8.09
CA ALA A 93 3.74 11.58 8.07
C ALA A 93 3.64 10.61 9.26
N ARG A 94 4.73 9.96 9.62
CA ARG A 94 4.81 9.09 10.80
C ARG A 94 4.62 9.89 12.09
N GLU A 95 5.30 11.01 12.23
CA GLU A 95 5.20 11.89 13.39
C GLU A 95 3.78 12.46 13.57
N PHE A 96 3.11 12.83 12.46
CA PHE A 96 1.72 13.27 12.48
C PHE A 96 0.78 12.20 13.07
N LEU A 97 0.89 10.95 12.63
CA LEU A 97 0.08 9.85 13.14
C LEU A 97 0.35 9.54 14.60
N ASP A 98 1.62 9.61 15.03
CA ASP A 98 2.00 9.35 16.41
C ASP A 98 1.50 10.45 17.37
N LYS A 99 1.38 11.69 16.88
CA LYS A 99 0.80 12.83 17.64
C LYS A 99 -0.73 12.83 17.67
N ASN A 100 -1.40 12.08 16.79
CA ASN A 100 -2.86 12.02 16.68
C ASN A 100 -3.43 10.62 16.95
N PRO A 101 -3.11 9.98 18.09
CA PRO A 101 -3.55 8.61 18.37
C PRO A 101 -5.06 8.47 18.56
N LEU A 102 -5.79 9.55 18.83
CA LEU A 102 -7.24 9.51 19.09
C LEU A 102 -8.05 9.15 17.84
N ALA A 103 -7.59 9.51 16.66
CA ALA A 103 -8.22 9.10 15.40
C ALA A 103 -8.21 7.57 15.23
N ILE A 104 -7.20 6.91 15.83
CA ILE A 104 -7.02 5.44 15.76
C ILE A 104 -7.83 4.73 16.85
N LEU A 105 -8.02 5.36 18.02
CA LEU A 105 -8.65 4.75 19.20
C LEU A 105 -10.18 4.79 19.15
N GLN A 106 -10.78 5.72 18.42
CA GLN A 106 -12.21 5.81 18.18
C GLN A 106 -12.48 5.90 16.69
N PRO A 107 -12.67 4.76 16.01
CA PRO A 107 -12.98 4.79 14.59
C PRO A 107 -14.25 5.64 14.40
N LEU A 108 -14.07 6.77 13.72
CA LEU A 108 -15.19 7.60 13.29
C LEU A 108 -16.16 6.72 12.50
N PRO A 109 -17.46 7.04 12.46
CA PRO A 109 -18.45 6.26 11.70
C PRO A 109 -18.03 5.95 10.26
N LYS A 110 -17.24 6.84 9.65
CA LYS A 110 -16.69 6.70 8.30
C LYS A 110 -15.72 5.51 8.11
N TYR A 111 -15.11 4.99 9.19
CA TYR A 111 -14.22 3.82 9.15
C TYR A 111 -14.91 2.52 9.55
N LYS A 112 -16.22 2.53 9.74
CA LYS A 112 -16.97 1.38 10.26
C LYS A 112 -16.84 0.10 9.42
N SER A 113 -16.58 0.24 8.14
CA SER A 113 -16.40 -0.89 7.20
C SER A 113 -14.97 -1.43 7.15
N PHE A 114 -14.01 -0.69 7.74
CA PHE A 114 -12.60 -1.08 7.73
C PHE A 114 -12.26 -2.00 8.89
N SER A 115 -11.35 -2.93 8.65
CA SER A 115 -10.69 -3.68 9.72
C SER A 115 -9.85 -2.74 10.58
N HIS A 116 -9.82 -2.98 11.89
CA HIS A 116 -9.13 -2.11 12.86
C HIS A 116 -7.65 -1.84 12.48
N TRP A 117 -6.96 -2.85 11.92
CA TRP A 117 -5.57 -2.74 11.52
C TRP A 117 -5.33 -1.85 10.28
N ALA A 118 -6.36 -1.59 9.47
CA ALA A 118 -6.27 -0.76 8.26
C ALA A 118 -6.57 0.72 8.54
N ILE A 119 -7.23 1.05 9.64
CA ILE A 119 -7.72 2.40 9.94
C ILE A 119 -6.58 3.43 9.96
N ARG A 120 -5.43 3.11 10.57
CA ARG A 120 -4.26 4.02 10.62
C ARG A 120 -3.82 4.45 9.22
N SER A 121 -3.69 3.50 8.31
CA SER A 121 -3.26 3.77 6.93
C SER A 121 -4.37 4.46 6.12
N ALA A 122 -5.63 4.10 6.33
CA ALA A 122 -6.75 4.77 5.69
C ALA A 122 -6.83 6.25 6.11
N GLU A 123 -6.64 6.54 7.41
CA GLU A 123 -6.55 7.90 7.94
C GLU A 123 -5.43 8.70 7.25
N LEU A 124 -4.24 8.12 7.19
CA LEU A 124 -3.09 8.77 6.56
C LEU A 124 -3.34 9.11 5.09
N LEU A 125 -3.85 8.14 4.31
CA LEU A 125 -3.95 8.29 2.87
C LEU A 125 -5.15 9.12 2.40
N THR A 126 -6.20 9.24 3.22
CA THR A 126 -7.42 9.97 2.87
C THR A 126 -7.60 11.29 3.61
N ASN A 127 -6.92 11.47 4.74
CA ASN A 127 -6.83 12.77 5.39
C ASN A 127 -5.71 13.56 4.75
N SER A 128 -6.05 14.76 4.39
CA SER A 128 -5.27 15.71 3.65
C SER A 128 -3.86 15.88 4.22
N VAL A 129 -2.88 15.41 3.50
CA VAL A 129 -1.53 15.99 3.57
C VAL A 129 -1.61 17.27 2.76
N PHE A 130 -1.06 18.36 3.27
CA PHE A 130 -1.02 19.62 2.55
C PHE A 130 0.21 19.59 1.63
N ASP A 131 0.02 19.98 0.37
CA ASP A 131 1.12 20.19 -0.55
C ASP A 131 1.91 21.46 -0.19
N GLU A 132 2.93 21.78 -0.98
CA GLU A 132 3.77 22.97 -0.78
C GLU A 132 3.00 24.31 -0.87
N ASN A 133 1.80 24.31 -1.46
CA ASN A 133 0.92 25.47 -1.58
C ASN A 133 -0.08 25.55 -0.40
N GLY A 134 -0.13 24.53 0.45
CA GLY A 134 -1.11 24.41 1.53
C GLY A 134 -2.46 23.83 1.09
N ASP A 135 -2.53 23.26 -0.11
CA ASP A 135 -3.72 22.59 -0.62
C ASP A 135 -3.80 21.15 -0.12
N ALA A 136 -5.00 20.74 0.30
CA ALA A 136 -5.24 19.39 0.80
C ALA A 136 -5.17 18.36 -0.33
N VAL A 137 -4.27 17.40 -0.22
CA VAL A 137 -4.07 16.31 -1.19
C VAL A 137 -4.53 14.98 -0.60
N ASN A 138 -5.46 14.31 -1.28
CA ASN A 138 -5.83 12.93 -0.97
C ASN A 138 -4.92 11.98 -1.77
N MET A 139 -4.04 11.26 -1.08
CA MET A 139 -3.10 10.34 -1.72
C MET A 139 -3.78 9.11 -2.34
N TYR A 140 -4.94 8.71 -1.85
CA TYR A 140 -5.62 7.52 -2.34
C TYR A 140 -6.45 7.73 -3.61
N CYS A 141 -6.67 8.96 -4.05
CA CYS A 141 -7.46 9.35 -5.23
C CYS A 141 -8.96 9.04 -5.15
N MET A 142 -9.43 8.47 -4.06
CA MET A 142 -10.85 8.20 -3.80
C MET A 142 -11.24 8.82 -2.46
N SER A 143 -12.49 9.27 -2.35
CA SER A 143 -13.00 9.66 -1.05
C SER A 143 -13.11 8.41 -0.16
N LEU A 144 -12.97 8.59 1.14
CA LEU A 144 -13.09 7.48 2.09
C LEU A 144 -14.44 6.76 2.00
N GLU A 145 -15.49 7.50 1.62
CA GLU A 145 -16.86 6.99 1.52
C GLU A 145 -17.05 6.08 0.30
N ASP A 146 -16.22 6.25 -0.75
CA ASP A 146 -16.25 5.46 -1.97
C ASP A 146 -15.37 4.20 -1.89
N ILE A 147 -14.60 4.04 -0.81
CA ILE A 147 -13.76 2.86 -0.62
C ILE A 147 -14.59 1.70 -0.06
N GLU A 148 -14.56 0.59 -0.78
CA GLU A 148 -15.12 -0.68 -0.33
C GLU A 148 -13.99 -1.60 0.16
N PRO A 149 -13.67 -1.61 1.48
CA PRO A 149 -12.44 -2.19 2.02
C PRO A 149 -12.19 -3.65 1.62
N GLN A 150 -13.24 -4.46 1.53
CA GLN A 150 -13.16 -5.90 1.26
C GLN A 150 -13.16 -6.24 -0.24
N VAL A 151 -13.36 -5.25 -1.11
CA VAL A 151 -13.35 -5.45 -2.57
C VAL A 151 -11.90 -5.47 -3.06
N PRO A 152 -11.56 -6.30 -4.08
CA PRO A 152 -10.24 -6.30 -4.67
C PRO A 152 -9.81 -4.94 -5.23
N VAL A 153 -8.54 -4.56 -4.99
CA VAL A 153 -7.96 -3.35 -5.58
C VAL A 153 -7.75 -3.55 -7.09
N LEU A 154 -8.11 -2.52 -7.88
CA LEU A 154 -7.88 -2.50 -9.32
C LEU A 154 -6.50 -1.92 -9.66
N ARG A 155 -5.94 -2.30 -10.81
CA ARG A 155 -4.63 -1.85 -11.27
C ARG A 155 -4.56 -0.33 -11.44
N GLU A 156 -5.62 0.30 -11.95
CA GLU A 156 -5.70 1.76 -12.06
C GLU A 156 -5.70 2.45 -10.70
N GLN A 157 -6.46 1.93 -9.74
CA GLN A 157 -6.50 2.46 -8.37
C GLN A 157 -5.12 2.38 -7.70
N ALA A 158 -4.48 1.21 -7.81
CA ALA A 158 -3.15 1.00 -7.23
C ALA A 158 -2.09 1.91 -7.87
N ALA A 159 -2.12 2.06 -9.19
CA ALA A 159 -1.17 2.91 -9.91
C ALA A 159 -1.37 4.39 -9.58
N ALA A 160 -2.62 4.87 -9.56
CA ALA A 160 -2.94 6.25 -9.26
C ALA A 160 -2.61 6.62 -7.80
N ALA A 161 -3.00 5.77 -6.85
CA ALA A 161 -2.70 6.00 -5.44
C ALA A 161 -1.19 5.98 -5.15
N LEU A 162 -0.44 5.05 -5.75
CA LEU A 162 1.01 5.02 -5.63
C LEU A 162 1.65 6.30 -6.21
N TYR A 163 1.23 6.72 -7.41
CA TYR A 163 1.74 7.95 -8.03
C TYR A 163 1.52 9.16 -7.12
N ASN A 164 0.29 9.35 -6.62
CA ASN A 164 -0.02 10.46 -5.72
C ASN A 164 0.78 10.40 -4.43
N ALA A 165 0.90 9.21 -3.81
CA ALA A 165 1.69 9.04 -2.60
C ALA A 165 3.17 9.42 -2.82
N LEU A 166 3.78 8.99 -3.93
CA LEU A 166 5.18 9.30 -4.24
C LEU A 166 5.40 10.78 -4.57
N CYS A 167 4.45 11.44 -5.25
CA CYS A 167 4.50 12.88 -5.50
C CYS A 167 4.36 13.68 -4.20
N THR A 168 3.36 13.35 -3.39
CA THR A 168 3.09 14.04 -2.12
C THR A 168 4.23 13.90 -1.13
N THR A 169 4.90 12.74 -1.10
CA THR A 169 6.06 12.49 -0.22
C THR A 169 7.39 13.05 -0.77
N GLY A 170 7.38 13.64 -1.97
CA GLY A 170 8.57 14.19 -2.63
C GLY A 170 9.57 13.15 -3.13
N VAL A 171 9.20 11.86 -3.16
CA VAL A 171 10.01 10.79 -3.74
C VAL A 171 10.09 10.92 -5.25
N LEU A 172 8.96 11.26 -5.90
CA LEU A 172 8.96 11.70 -7.30
C LEU A 172 8.98 13.23 -7.35
N LYS A 173 9.96 13.77 -8.07
CA LYS A 173 10.00 15.21 -8.40
C LYS A 173 9.52 15.36 -9.86
N TYR A 174 8.65 16.34 -10.08
CA TYR A 174 8.21 16.75 -11.43
C TYR A 174 9.36 17.37 -12.23
#